data_8f255d408766b1cd154fd8a73fc72a08
#
_entry.id   8f255d408766b1cd154fd8a73fc72a08
#
_cell.length_a   1.000
_cell.length_b   1.000
_cell.length_c   1.000
_cell.angle_alpha   90.00
_cell.angle_beta   90.00
_cell.angle_gamma   90.00
#
_symmetry.space_group_name_H-M   'P 1'
#
loop_
_entity.id
_entity.type
_entity.pdbx_description
1 polymer ?
#
loop_
_entity_poly.entity_id
_entity_poly.type
_entity_poly.pdbx_seq_one_letter_code
_entity_poly.pdbx_strand_id
1 'polypeptide(L)'
;GDLIHYMRGENTSTRVPGMLVPAPMHNVGNYIISLGRLCQWLGEKAEAMEINVFPGFAASEVLYDDAGAVRGVVTSDMGIGKDGSKKSAYQAGYELLGKYTIFAEGVRGNLGEALMAKFDLRKNADPQHYGIGIKEIWEIDPDQHDEGLVVHTMGWPMDNKTEGGGFLYHAANNQVFAGFIVALNYENP
;
A
#
# COMPACT_ATOMS: atom_id res chain seq x y z
N GLY A 1 14.38 16.61 5.93
CA GLY A 1 13.77 17.11 7.17
C GLY A 1 12.31 16.71 7.24
N ASP A 2 11.74 16.69 8.45
CA ASP A 2 10.32 16.37 8.68
C ASP A 2 9.63 17.60 9.28
N LEU A 3 8.61 18.08 8.60
CA LEU A 3 7.87 19.28 8.99
C LEU A 3 6.39 18.94 9.14
N ILE A 4 5.76 19.41 10.22
CA ILE A 4 4.33 19.29 10.43
C ILE A 4 3.72 20.69 10.45
N HIS A 5 2.71 20.91 9.63
CA HIS A 5 1.97 22.15 9.52
C HIS A 5 0.51 21.96 9.92
N TYR A 6 0.01 22.84 10.77
CA TYR A 6 -1.41 22.98 11.02
C TYR A 6 -1.98 24.04 10.08
N MET A 7 -2.87 23.60 9.19
CA MET A 7 -3.56 24.47 8.24
C MET A 7 -4.74 25.16 8.94
N ARG A 8 -4.78 26.48 8.91
CA ARG A 8 -5.88 27.27 9.47
C ARG A 8 -6.88 27.72 8.41
N GLY A 9 -6.49 27.62 7.16
CA GLY A 9 -7.26 28.01 5.98
C GLY A 9 -6.47 27.74 4.72
N GLU A 10 -7.04 28.07 3.59
CA GLU A 10 -6.48 27.78 2.27
C GLU A 10 -5.03 28.27 2.10
N ASN A 11 -4.72 29.47 2.58
CA ASN A 11 -3.41 30.11 2.38
C ASN A 11 -2.68 30.40 3.71
N THR A 12 -3.10 29.77 4.80
CA THR A 12 -2.52 30.04 6.12
C THR A 12 -2.22 28.76 6.87
N SER A 13 -0.96 28.64 7.30
CA SER A 13 -0.53 27.50 8.12
C SER A 13 0.35 27.98 9.28
N THR A 14 0.51 27.12 10.27
CA THR A 14 1.46 27.30 11.36
C THR A 14 2.26 26.02 11.49
N ARG A 15 3.59 26.16 11.49
CA ARG A 15 4.47 25.04 11.75
C ARG A 15 4.32 24.59 13.21
N VAL A 16 4.13 23.29 13.39
CA VAL A 16 4.10 22.69 14.74
C VAL A 16 5.53 22.54 15.25
N PRO A 17 5.88 23.12 16.40
CA PRO A 17 7.20 22.94 16.99
C PRO A 17 7.47 21.46 17.29
N GLY A 18 8.68 20.95 17.00
CA GLY A 18 9.02 19.54 17.15
C GLY A 18 8.81 18.98 18.57
N MET A 19 8.94 19.82 19.60
CA MET A 19 8.67 19.42 20.99
C MET A 19 7.19 19.10 21.27
N LEU A 20 6.28 19.55 20.42
CA LEU A 20 4.84 19.28 20.53
C LEU A 20 4.41 18.10 19.66
N VAL A 21 5.31 17.58 18.83
CA VAL A 21 5.05 16.40 17.99
C VAL A 21 5.16 15.15 18.86
N PRO A 22 4.15 14.26 18.86
CA PRO A 22 4.22 13.01 19.60
C PRO A 22 5.40 12.14 19.17
N ALA A 23 6.05 11.47 20.10
CA ALA A 23 7.24 10.64 19.82
C ALA A 23 7.05 9.61 18.67
N PRO A 24 5.90 8.93 18.53
CA PRO A 24 5.67 8.02 17.40
C PRO A 24 5.68 8.69 16.01
N MET A 25 5.54 10.00 15.94
CA MET A 25 5.56 10.77 14.69
C MET A 25 6.95 11.37 14.38
N HIS A 26 7.95 11.10 15.19
CA HIS A 26 9.31 11.53 14.92
C HIS A 26 9.98 10.59 13.94
N ASN A 27 10.36 11.11 12.77
CA ASN A 27 10.92 10.33 11.66
C ASN A 27 12.39 10.64 11.37
N VAL A 28 13.07 11.31 12.29
CA VAL A 28 14.50 11.63 12.13
C VAL A 28 15.32 10.34 12.04
N GLY A 29 16.07 10.19 10.95
CA GLY A 29 16.85 8.99 10.64
C GLY A 29 16.11 7.93 9.80
N ASN A 30 14.84 8.11 9.52
CA ASN A 30 14.10 7.27 8.59
C ASN A 30 14.33 7.72 7.13
N TYR A 31 14.05 6.82 6.20
CA TYR A 31 14.20 7.05 4.76
C TYR A 31 12.84 7.12 4.08
N ILE A 32 12.73 8.03 3.12
CA ILE A 32 11.62 8.03 2.16
C ILE A 32 12.05 7.21 0.97
N ILE A 33 11.25 6.21 0.62
CA ILE A 33 11.52 5.30 -0.48
C ILE A 33 10.28 5.07 -1.32
N SER A 34 10.48 4.73 -2.59
CA SER A 34 9.43 4.14 -3.41
C SER A 34 9.30 2.65 -3.07
N LEU A 35 8.13 2.22 -2.57
CA LEU A 35 7.87 0.81 -2.31
C LEU A 35 7.97 -0.05 -3.56
N GLY A 36 7.61 0.48 -4.73
CA GLY A 36 7.77 -0.23 -6.00
C GLY A 36 9.24 -0.55 -6.32
N ARG A 37 10.14 0.43 -6.12
CA ARG A 37 11.60 0.21 -6.29
C ARG A 37 12.16 -0.74 -5.26
N LEU A 38 11.70 -0.65 -4.01
CA LEU A 38 12.09 -1.59 -2.96
C LEU A 38 11.66 -3.01 -3.31
N CYS A 39 10.41 -3.21 -3.76
CA CYS A 39 9.92 -4.53 -4.18
C CYS A 39 10.74 -5.10 -5.35
N GLN A 40 11.07 -4.26 -6.34
CA GLN A 40 11.94 -4.68 -7.44
C GLN A 40 13.31 -5.13 -6.94
N TRP A 41 13.97 -4.33 -6.11
CA TRP A 41 15.26 -4.64 -5.52
C TRP A 41 15.21 -5.92 -4.65
N LEU A 42 14.15 -6.10 -3.86
CA LEU A 42 13.95 -7.32 -3.07
C LEU A 42 13.72 -8.55 -3.98
N GLY A 43 13.00 -8.38 -5.09
CA GLY A 43 12.84 -9.44 -6.10
C GLY A 43 14.17 -9.90 -6.67
N GLU A 44 15.04 -8.98 -7.08
CA GLU A 44 16.39 -9.27 -7.57
C GLU A 44 17.24 -10.01 -6.51
N LYS A 45 17.09 -9.63 -5.22
CA LYS A 45 17.77 -10.34 -4.12
C LYS A 45 17.23 -11.74 -3.90
N ALA A 46 15.93 -11.92 -4.00
CA ALA A 46 15.29 -13.23 -3.88
C ALA A 46 15.77 -14.18 -5.01
N GLU A 47 15.78 -13.70 -6.25
CA GLU A 47 16.30 -14.47 -7.40
C GLU A 47 17.78 -14.83 -7.22
N ALA A 48 18.60 -13.89 -6.73
CA ALA A 48 20.03 -14.17 -6.43
C ALA A 48 20.23 -15.23 -5.32
N MET A 49 19.20 -15.45 -4.49
CA MET A 49 19.15 -16.50 -3.46
C MET A 49 18.48 -17.78 -3.97
N GLU A 50 18.29 -17.93 -5.28
CA GLU A 50 17.62 -19.07 -5.92
C GLU A 50 16.13 -19.23 -5.47
N ILE A 51 15.50 -18.15 -5.01
CA ILE A 51 14.07 -18.13 -4.70
C ILE A 51 13.32 -17.79 -5.98
N ASN A 52 12.36 -18.62 -6.34
CA ASN A 52 11.53 -18.38 -7.52
C ASN A 52 10.58 -17.21 -7.30
N VAL A 53 10.64 -16.21 -8.16
CA VAL A 53 9.73 -15.06 -8.19
C VAL A 53 8.92 -15.10 -9.48
N PHE A 54 7.60 -15.04 -9.37
CA PHE A 54 6.69 -15.17 -10.51
C PHE A 54 5.87 -13.88 -10.72
N PRO A 55 6.46 -12.80 -11.25
CA PRO A 55 5.74 -11.57 -11.49
C PRO A 55 4.65 -11.81 -12.56
N GLY A 56 3.45 -11.28 -12.31
CA GLY A 56 2.31 -11.42 -13.23
C GLY A 56 1.52 -12.72 -13.09
N PHE A 57 1.92 -13.66 -12.23
CA PHE A 57 1.14 -14.86 -11.94
C PHE A 57 0.24 -14.60 -10.72
N ALA A 58 -1.03 -14.36 -10.98
CA ALA A 58 -1.99 -14.21 -9.91
C ALA A 58 -2.42 -15.56 -9.35
N ALA A 59 -2.39 -15.72 -8.02
CA ALA A 59 -3.04 -16.87 -7.38
C ALA A 59 -4.56 -16.65 -7.39
N SER A 60 -5.31 -17.64 -7.85
CA SER A 60 -6.76 -17.57 -8.04
C SER A 60 -7.55 -18.41 -7.06
N GLU A 61 -6.94 -19.44 -6.50
CA GLU A 61 -7.60 -20.41 -5.63
C GLU A 61 -6.66 -20.93 -4.55
N VAL A 62 -7.21 -21.23 -3.38
CA VAL A 62 -6.49 -21.88 -2.27
C VAL A 62 -6.69 -23.38 -2.35
N LEU A 63 -5.59 -24.13 -2.31
CA LEU A 63 -5.63 -25.60 -2.25
C LEU A 63 -5.69 -26.06 -0.79
N TYR A 64 -6.54 -27.04 -0.56
CA TYR A 64 -6.71 -27.68 0.74
C TYR A 64 -6.39 -29.17 0.65
N ASP A 65 -5.96 -29.75 1.75
CA ASP A 65 -5.89 -31.19 1.91
C ASP A 65 -7.26 -31.78 2.35
N ASP A 66 -7.30 -33.11 2.49
CA ASP A 66 -8.53 -33.83 2.89
C ASP A 66 -9.00 -33.47 4.32
N ALA A 67 -8.10 -32.95 5.15
CA ALA A 67 -8.42 -32.44 6.49
C ALA A 67 -8.86 -30.96 6.48
N GLY A 68 -8.83 -30.29 5.32
CA GLY A 68 -9.20 -28.89 5.16
C GLY A 68 -8.07 -27.91 5.48
N ALA A 69 -6.85 -28.37 5.70
CA ALA A 69 -5.70 -27.48 5.90
C ALA A 69 -5.19 -26.95 4.57
N VAL A 70 -4.66 -25.73 4.57
CA VAL A 70 -4.07 -25.13 3.37
C VAL A 70 -2.80 -25.87 2.99
N ARG A 71 -2.71 -26.31 1.73
CA ARG A 71 -1.54 -26.99 1.16
C ARG A 71 -0.85 -26.22 0.05
N GLY A 72 -1.42 -25.11 -0.41
CA GLY A 72 -0.89 -24.32 -1.49
C GLY A 72 -1.92 -23.42 -2.16
N VAL A 73 -1.60 -23.00 -3.38
CA VAL A 73 -2.47 -22.16 -4.22
C VAL A 73 -2.44 -22.63 -5.67
N VAL A 74 -3.47 -22.27 -6.43
CA VAL A 74 -3.52 -22.41 -7.89
C VAL A 74 -3.33 -21.02 -8.50
N THR A 75 -2.48 -20.93 -9.54
CA THR A 75 -2.38 -19.70 -10.33
C THR A 75 -3.47 -19.65 -11.39
N SER A 76 -3.88 -18.43 -11.78
CA SER A 76 -4.84 -18.26 -12.87
C SER A 76 -4.27 -18.75 -14.19
N ASP A 77 -5.17 -19.21 -15.08
CA ASP A 77 -4.84 -19.39 -16.50
C ASP A 77 -4.42 -18.06 -17.12
N MET A 78 -3.40 -18.09 -17.95
CA MET A 78 -2.92 -16.92 -18.69
C MET A 78 -3.35 -17.00 -20.16
N GLY A 79 -3.43 -15.84 -20.81
CA GLY A 79 -3.79 -15.77 -22.23
C GLY A 79 -5.25 -16.10 -22.54
N ILE A 80 -6.17 -15.82 -21.61
CA ILE A 80 -7.61 -15.90 -21.81
C ILE A 80 -8.11 -14.55 -22.35
N GLY A 81 -8.94 -14.59 -23.39
CA GLY A 81 -9.66 -13.42 -23.93
C GLY A 81 -10.80 -12.96 -23.01
N LYS A 82 -11.30 -11.74 -23.23
CA LYS A 82 -12.47 -11.23 -22.49
C LYS A 82 -13.72 -12.06 -22.69
N ASP A 83 -13.80 -12.77 -23.82
CA ASP A 83 -14.87 -13.71 -24.20
C ASP A 83 -14.65 -15.14 -23.70
N GLY A 84 -13.59 -15.38 -22.90
CA GLY A 84 -13.21 -16.69 -22.39
C GLY A 84 -12.42 -17.55 -23.39
N SER A 85 -12.14 -17.07 -24.60
CA SER A 85 -11.36 -17.82 -25.60
C SER A 85 -9.89 -17.91 -25.23
N LYS A 86 -9.26 -19.03 -25.57
CA LYS A 86 -7.82 -19.22 -25.42
C LYS A 86 -7.07 -18.54 -26.57
N LYS A 87 -6.21 -17.58 -26.23
CA LYS A 87 -5.31 -16.89 -27.17
C LYS A 87 -4.11 -17.77 -27.52
N SER A 88 -3.30 -17.36 -28.50
CA SER A 88 -2.08 -18.05 -28.90
C SER A 88 -1.05 -18.20 -27.77
N ALA A 89 -1.07 -17.28 -26.78
CA ALA A 89 -0.21 -17.30 -25.59
C ALA A 89 -0.91 -17.93 -24.37
N TYR A 90 -1.91 -18.80 -24.58
CA TYR A 90 -2.58 -19.50 -23.49
C TYR A 90 -1.61 -20.40 -22.73
N GLN A 91 -1.66 -20.30 -21.43
CA GLN A 91 -0.96 -21.16 -20.49
C GLN A 91 -1.89 -21.49 -19.33
N ALA A 92 -2.06 -22.78 -19.06
CA ALA A 92 -2.83 -23.22 -17.92
C ALA A 92 -2.17 -22.81 -16.61
N GLY A 93 -2.98 -22.56 -15.58
CA GLY A 93 -2.51 -22.32 -14.24
C GLY A 93 -1.76 -23.52 -13.64
N TYR A 94 -0.99 -23.26 -12.61
CA TYR A 94 -0.20 -24.26 -11.88
C TYR A 94 -0.67 -24.41 -10.45
N GLU A 95 -0.61 -25.61 -9.93
CA GLU A 95 -0.68 -25.84 -8.49
C GLU A 95 0.70 -25.64 -7.87
N LEU A 96 0.79 -24.71 -6.92
CA LEU A 96 1.99 -24.41 -6.14
C LEU A 96 1.79 -24.95 -4.73
N LEU A 97 2.51 -25.99 -4.39
CA LEU A 97 2.39 -26.68 -3.10
C LEU A 97 3.51 -26.24 -2.16
N GLY A 98 3.18 -26.08 -0.88
CA GLY A 98 4.15 -25.70 0.14
C GLY A 98 3.77 -26.26 1.51
N LYS A 99 4.79 -26.43 2.37
CA LYS A 99 4.55 -26.76 3.79
C LYS A 99 3.84 -25.64 4.54
N TYR A 100 4.10 -24.40 4.13
CA TYR A 100 3.47 -23.18 4.62
C TYR A 100 3.13 -22.30 3.44
N THR A 101 1.98 -21.64 3.51
CA THR A 101 1.54 -20.65 2.53
C THR A 101 1.28 -19.33 3.26
N ILE A 102 1.98 -18.26 2.86
CA ILE A 102 1.84 -16.93 3.45
C ILE A 102 1.02 -16.07 2.49
N PHE A 103 -0.11 -15.56 2.95
CA PHE A 103 -0.97 -14.66 2.20
C PHE A 103 -0.66 -13.21 2.60
N ALA A 104 0.04 -12.50 1.75
CA ALA A 104 0.48 -11.11 1.96
C ALA A 104 -0.16 -10.16 0.94
N GLU A 105 -1.45 -10.36 0.64
CA GLU A 105 -2.21 -9.67 -0.40
C GLU A 105 -2.76 -8.30 0.04
N GLY A 106 -2.49 -7.89 1.29
CA GLY A 106 -3.02 -6.66 1.86
C GLY A 106 -4.45 -6.81 2.41
N VAL A 107 -5.04 -5.68 2.78
CA VAL A 107 -6.31 -5.62 3.54
C VAL A 107 -7.52 -6.18 2.77
N ARG A 108 -7.46 -6.21 1.45
CA ARG A 108 -8.50 -6.71 0.55
C ARG A 108 -7.98 -7.78 -0.41
N GLY A 109 -7.10 -8.62 0.08
CA GLY A 109 -6.60 -9.75 -0.68
C GLY A 109 -7.72 -10.70 -1.09
N ASN A 110 -7.75 -11.10 -2.35
CA ASN A 110 -8.81 -11.94 -2.91
C ASN A 110 -8.88 -13.31 -2.21
N LEU A 111 -7.75 -13.97 -2.05
CA LEU A 111 -7.68 -15.26 -1.34
C LEU A 111 -7.76 -15.07 0.18
N GLY A 112 -7.25 -13.95 0.69
CA GLY A 112 -7.38 -13.58 2.10
C GLY A 112 -8.83 -13.46 2.55
N GLU A 113 -9.71 -12.90 1.73
CA GLU A 113 -11.16 -12.84 2.02
C GLU A 113 -11.78 -14.23 2.08
N ALA A 114 -11.44 -15.13 1.15
CA ALA A 114 -11.91 -16.51 1.14
C ALA A 114 -11.46 -17.27 2.40
N LEU A 115 -10.19 -17.08 2.82
CA LEU A 115 -9.65 -17.68 4.05
C LEU A 115 -10.32 -17.13 5.31
N MET A 116 -10.54 -15.81 5.37
CA MET A 116 -11.25 -15.18 6.49
C MET A 116 -12.65 -15.74 6.65
N ALA A 117 -13.36 -15.96 5.55
CA ALA A 117 -14.69 -16.56 5.56
C ALA A 117 -14.66 -18.06 5.98
N LYS A 118 -13.73 -18.84 5.40
CA LYS A 118 -13.63 -20.28 5.65
C LYS A 118 -13.26 -20.62 7.09
N PHE A 119 -12.32 -19.86 7.67
CA PHE A 119 -11.78 -20.13 9.00
C PHE A 119 -12.31 -19.18 10.08
N ASP A 120 -13.33 -18.36 9.74
CA ASP A 120 -13.92 -17.37 10.67
C ASP A 120 -12.88 -16.46 11.36
N LEU A 121 -11.87 -16.03 10.57
CA LEU A 121 -10.71 -15.27 11.11
C LEU A 121 -11.08 -13.87 11.59
N ARG A 122 -12.27 -13.37 11.25
CA ARG A 122 -12.79 -12.08 11.71
C ARG A 122 -13.66 -12.17 12.97
N LYS A 123 -13.85 -13.36 13.50
CA LYS A 123 -14.54 -13.52 14.77
C LYS A 123 -13.85 -12.72 15.86
N ASN A 124 -14.57 -11.83 16.50
CA ASN A 124 -14.06 -10.91 17.51
C ASN A 124 -13.07 -9.83 17.01
N ALA A 125 -13.01 -9.57 15.70
CA ALA A 125 -12.28 -8.43 15.17
C ALA A 125 -13.10 -7.14 15.26
N ASP A 126 -12.44 -6.02 15.53
CA ASP A 126 -13.09 -4.72 15.48
C ASP A 126 -13.48 -4.35 14.04
N PRO A 127 -14.49 -3.48 13.86
CA PRO A 127 -14.83 -2.93 12.55
C PRO A 127 -13.62 -2.23 11.91
N GLN A 128 -13.46 -2.44 10.61
CA GLN A 128 -12.41 -1.73 9.86
C GLN A 128 -12.77 -0.26 9.66
N HIS A 129 -11.79 0.61 9.83
CA HIS A 129 -11.86 2.00 9.45
C HIS A 129 -11.24 2.19 8.07
N TYR A 130 -11.84 3.04 7.26
CA TYR A 130 -11.40 3.27 5.89
C TYR A 130 -11.08 4.75 5.68
N GLY A 131 -10.02 4.99 4.92
CA GLY A 131 -9.68 6.29 4.39
C GLY A 131 -9.58 6.24 2.88
N ILE A 132 -9.80 7.35 2.23
CA ILE A 132 -9.50 7.54 0.81
C ILE A 132 -8.35 8.54 0.68
N GLY A 133 -7.44 8.28 -0.24
CA GLY A 133 -6.33 9.17 -0.54
C GLY A 133 -6.23 9.44 -2.04
N ILE A 134 -5.87 10.68 -2.37
CA ILE A 134 -5.47 11.10 -3.71
C ILE A 134 -4.01 11.47 -3.65
N LYS A 135 -3.21 10.97 -4.60
CA LYS A 135 -1.80 11.25 -4.69
C LYS A 135 -1.41 11.61 -6.12
N GLU A 136 -0.58 12.63 -6.24
CA GLU A 136 0.05 13.04 -7.49
C GLU A 136 1.57 12.95 -7.36
N ILE A 137 2.24 12.79 -8.49
CA ILE A 137 3.70 12.84 -8.61
C ILE A 137 4.03 13.97 -9.57
N TRP A 138 4.80 14.92 -9.09
CA TRP A 138 5.23 16.09 -9.83
C TRP A 138 6.74 16.04 -10.04
N GLU A 139 7.19 16.45 -11.18
CA GLU A 139 8.59 16.80 -11.44
C GLU A 139 8.71 18.32 -11.33
N ILE A 140 9.59 18.78 -10.47
CA ILE A 140 9.77 20.21 -10.19
C ILE A 140 11.16 20.70 -10.59
N ASP A 141 11.33 22.01 -10.64
CA ASP A 141 12.62 22.64 -10.89
C ASP A 141 13.63 22.18 -9.81
N PRO A 142 14.84 21.73 -10.22
CA PRO A 142 15.90 21.36 -9.29
C PRO A 142 16.22 22.42 -8.23
N ASP A 143 16.10 23.70 -8.58
CA ASP A 143 16.37 24.82 -7.65
C ASP A 143 15.30 24.93 -6.53
N GLN A 144 14.15 24.30 -6.71
CA GLN A 144 13.07 24.23 -5.72
C GLN A 144 13.01 22.89 -4.98
N HIS A 145 13.86 21.94 -5.39
CA HIS A 145 13.86 20.60 -4.84
C HIS A 145 14.80 20.48 -3.64
N ASP A 146 14.30 19.87 -2.55
CA ASP A 146 15.07 19.56 -1.33
C ASP A 146 14.90 18.07 -1.01
N GLU A 147 15.72 17.22 -1.60
CA GLU A 147 15.62 15.76 -1.45
C GLU A 147 15.64 15.33 0.02
N GLY A 148 14.63 14.54 0.39
CA GLY A 148 14.42 14.10 1.77
C GLY A 148 13.63 15.07 2.65
N LEU A 149 13.10 16.17 2.08
CA LEU A 149 12.12 17.00 2.76
C LEU A 149 10.78 16.26 2.82
N VAL A 150 10.21 16.19 4.02
CA VAL A 150 8.89 15.64 4.30
C VAL A 150 8.04 16.70 4.95
N VAL A 151 6.88 16.95 4.38
CA VAL A 151 5.89 17.84 4.98
C VAL A 151 4.59 17.07 5.18
N HIS A 152 4.06 17.13 6.40
CA HIS A 152 2.72 16.68 6.71
C HIS A 152 1.85 17.86 7.08
N THR A 153 0.58 17.81 6.71
CA THR A 153 -0.39 18.83 7.08
C THR A 153 -1.58 18.22 7.80
N MET A 154 -2.19 18.98 8.71
CA MET A 154 -3.43 18.66 9.40
C MET A 154 -4.27 19.92 9.53
N GLY A 155 -5.56 19.79 9.88
CA GLY A 155 -6.49 20.90 10.02
C GLY A 155 -7.25 21.18 8.72
N TRP A 156 -7.45 22.45 8.37
CA TRP A 156 -8.21 22.80 7.16
C TRP A 156 -7.79 21.97 5.93
N PRO A 157 -8.74 21.51 5.09
CA PRO A 157 -10.19 21.76 5.09
C PRO A 157 -11.00 20.89 6.06
N MET A 158 -10.36 19.99 6.80
CA MET A 158 -11.04 19.12 7.75
C MET A 158 -11.33 19.82 9.07
N ASP A 159 -12.37 19.33 9.73
CA ASP A 159 -12.68 19.70 11.10
C ASP A 159 -11.83 18.87 12.11
N ASN A 160 -12.12 19.03 13.41
CA ASN A 160 -11.41 18.31 14.48
C ASN A 160 -11.95 16.91 14.77
N LYS A 161 -12.94 16.44 14.01
CA LYS A 161 -13.54 15.10 14.13
C LYS A 161 -13.15 14.18 12.98
N THR A 162 -12.74 14.75 11.84
CA THR A 162 -12.38 14.00 10.64
C THR A 162 -10.89 13.75 10.60
N GLU A 163 -10.50 12.49 10.61
CA GLU A 163 -9.11 12.08 10.51
C GLU A 163 -8.59 12.23 9.08
N GLY A 164 -7.35 12.67 8.95
CA GLY A 164 -6.69 12.81 7.66
C GLY A 164 -5.66 13.93 7.64
N GLY A 165 -5.23 14.29 6.45
CA GLY A 165 -4.24 15.35 6.21
C GLY A 165 -3.58 15.25 4.87
N GLY A 166 -2.72 16.21 4.58
CA GLY A 166 -1.90 16.23 3.38
C GLY A 166 -0.48 15.81 3.67
N PHE A 167 0.19 15.39 2.62
CA PHE A 167 1.63 15.15 2.63
C PHE A 167 2.29 15.69 1.36
N LEU A 168 3.56 16.04 1.51
CA LEU A 168 4.41 16.44 0.40
C LEU A 168 5.81 15.89 0.69
N TYR A 169 6.32 15.04 -0.21
CA TYR A 169 7.61 14.38 -0.06
C TYR A 169 8.51 14.68 -1.25
N HIS A 170 9.67 15.24 -1.00
CA HIS A 170 10.70 15.42 -2.01
C HIS A 170 11.52 14.12 -2.12
N ALA A 171 11.23 13.36 -3.16
CA ALA A 171 11.89 12.09 -3.46
C ALA A 171 13.09 12.29 -4.42
N ALA A 172 13.78 11.22 -4.79
CA ALA A 172 14.87 11.29 -5.77
C ALA A 172 14.40 11.81 -7.15
N ASN A 173 15.34 12.29 -7.96
CA ASN A 173 15.13 12.74 -9.34
C ASN A 173 14.15 13.93 -9.48
N ASN A 174 14.24 14.91 -8.61
CA ASN A 174 13.38 16.12 -8.59
C ASN A 174 11.87 15.81 -8.53
N GLN A 175 11.51 14.64 -8.05
CA GLN A 175 10.11 14.24 -7.89
C GLN A 175 9.58 14.68 -6.54
N VAL A 176 8.36 15.19 -6.55
CA VAL A 176 7.59 15.51 -5.35
C VAL A 176 6.31 14.70 -5.37
N PHE A 177 6.07 13.95 -4.30
CA PHE A 177 4.83 13.24 -4.08
C PHE A 177 3.94 14.11 -3.20
N ALA A 178 2.85 14.60 -3.75
CA ALA A 178 1.85 15.35 -3.02
C ALA A 178 0.55 14.55 -2.93
N GLY A 179 -0.09 14.58 -1.78
CA GLY A 179 -1.36 13.88 -1.61
C GLY A 179 -2.15 14.35 -0.42
N PHE A 180 -3.39 13.90 -0.39
CA PHE A 180 -4.34 14.18 0.67
C PHE A 180 -5.13 12.92 1.01
N ILE A 181 -5.34 12.68 2.28
CA ILE A 181 -6.04 11.51 2.80
C ILE A 181 -7.16 12.00 3.72
N VAL A 182 -8.32 11.38 3.64
CA VAL A 182 -9.46 11.64 4.53
C VAL A 182 -10.11 10.33 4.94
N ALA A 183 -10.46 10.21 6.21
CA ALA A 183 -11.26 9.07 6.70
C ALA A 183 -12.68 9.13 6.13
N LEU A 184 -13.23 7.96 5.75
CA LEU A 184 -14.54 7.87 5.09
C LEU A 184 -15.74 8.01 6.05
N ASN A 185 -15.50 8.38 7.30
CA ASN A 185 -16.53 8.71 8.28
C ASN A 185 -16.86 10.21 8.37
N TYR A 186 -16.39 11.00 7.41
CA TYR A 186 -16.72 12.43 7.36
C TYR A 186 -18.23 12.68 7.15
N GLU A 187 -18.75 13.74 7.79
CA GLU A 187 -20.18 14.04 7.78
C GLU A 187 -20.64 14.80 6.52
N ASN A 188 -19.72 15.48 5.84
CA ASN A 188 -20.01 16.33 4.68
C ASN A 188 -18.98 16.08 3.57
N PRO A 189 -19.40 15.48 2.45
CA PRO A 189 -18.54 15.25 1.29
C PRO A 189 -18.17 16.54 0.56
#